data_34615dfa83c787bb91d4b0d536d495d6
#
_entry.id   34615dfa83c787bb91d4b0d536d495d6
#
_cell.length_a   1.000
_cell.length_b   1.000
_cell.length_c   1.000
_cell.angle_alpha   90.00
_cell.angle_beta   90.00
_cell.angle_gamma   90.00
#
_symmetry.space_group_name_H-M   'P 1'
#
loop_
_entity.id
_entity.type
_entity.pdbx_description
1 polymer ?
#
loop_
_entity_poly.entity_id
_entity_poly.type
_entity_poly.pdbx_seq_one_letter_code
_entity_poly.pdbx_strand_id
1 'polypeptide(L)'
;MQIMYNSSMKNIVSYAARIKDEFVCFLPTIRIYQDAVDFLINVCNENYALMEDLPSQKAMTAIERLVHSTSARKAVYPSFDKIFHKMPSYLRRQAINTAVGHARTYRKNLELWESNGCKGKKPRLGRCGNRMPAFYKGNMFALCEDGSYQARLKIFIRNDWIWRTFTLNKSDMDRIAVKMGFSFDKASSPVLKKRGRRFSLAFAFETEGRLPEATERICSVDIGINHPAVCSVMDRTGTVAGRTFIRFPVEEDRFAKVLAYTRKAYSNGSRGCHKLWRWAENYNGCLAIKTATAIVEFAVKNNVDAIVMENLSGMGGKIHGSKKQRLALWGKREIARRVEEMAHRRGIRFSTVCACSTSQLAYDGSGKVARDKDNHSLCTFKTGKRYNADLNASYNIGARYFIREILKTLSGRKVSEVHAKVPELSVRTRCTLATLYSLTAALAA
;
A
#
# COMPACT_ATOMS: atom_id res chain seq x y z
N MET A 1 -27.63 -22.16 14.20
CA MET A 1 -26.29 -21.97 14.84
C MET A 1 -25.51 -20.98 13.98
N GLN A 2 -25.59 -19.71 14.31
CA GLN A 2 -24.98 -18.60 13.56
C GLN A 2 -23.52 -18.55 13.96
N ILE A 3 -22.63 -18.86 13.01
CA ILE A 3 -21.19 -18.70 13.23
C ILE A 3 -20.92 -17.19 13.17
N MET A 4 -20.79 -16.59 14.34
CA MET A 4 -20.31 -15.20 14.47
C MET A 4 -18.85 -15.16 14.04
N TYR A 5 -18.60 -14.70 12.83
CA TYR A 5 -17.27 -14.30 12.42
C TYR A 5 -16.94 -12.97 13.12
N ASN A 6 -16.28 -13.07 14.25
CA ASN A 6 -15.64 -11.93 14.91
C ASN A 6 -14.48 -11.47 14.01
N SER A 7 -14.75 -10.55 13.08
CA SER A 7 -13.72 -10.02 12.18
C SER A 7 -12.91 -8.90 12.87
N SER A 8 -12.16 -9.26 13.93
CA SER A 8 -11.10 -8.37 14.41
C SER A 8 -9.99 -8.33 13.36
N MET A 9 -9.81 -7.19 12.72
CA MET A 9 -8.74 -7.00 11.76
C MET A 9 -7.52 -6.42 12.48
N LYS A 10 -6.42 -7.18 12.47
CA LYS A 10 -5.15 -6.70 12.99
C LYS A 10 -4.50 -5.76 11.98
N ASN A 11 -4.36 -4.51 12.37
CA ASN A 11 -3.67 -3.50 11.58
C ASN A 11 -2.29 -3.22 12.18
N ILE A 12 -1.26 -3.09 11.34
CA ILE A 12 0.07 -2.70 11.78
C ILE A 12 0.31 -1.25 11.34
N VAL A 13 0.55 -0.38 12.31
CA VAL A 13 0.95 1.01 12.06
C VAL A 13 2.40 1.20 12.43
N SER A 14 3.14 2.03 11.68
CA SER A 14 4.56 2.26 11.94
C SER A 14 4.87 3.75 12.05
N TYR A 15 5.53 4.13 13.12
CA TYR A 15 5.99 5.48 13.37
C TYR A 15 7.49 5.50 13.56
N ALA A 16 8.15 6.55 13.06
CA ALA A 16 9.59 6.70 13.16
C ALA A 16 9.98 7.80 14.15
N ALA A 17 10.93 7.48 15.02
CA ALA A 17 11.61 8.44 15.88
C ALA A 17 13.03 8.67 15.36
N ARG A 18 13.42 9.94 15.15
CA ARG A 18 14.74 10.31 14.65
C ARG A 18 15.80 10.08 15.71
N ILE A 19 16.96 9.61 15.28
CA ILE A 19 18.17 9.55 16.09
C ILE A 19 18.89 10.89 15.92
N LYS A 20 19.23 11.54 17.03
CA LYS A 20 19.89 12.86 17.02
C LYS A 20 21.40 12.77 16.80
N ASP A 21 21.97 11.62 17.15
CA ASP A 21 23.42 11.41 17.20
C ASP A 21 24.01 10.98 15.85
N GLU A 22 25.29 10.78 15.82
CA GLU A 22 26.15 10.63 14.66
C GLU A 22 25.72 9.60 13.60
N PHE A 23 25.81 10.05 12.36
CA PHE A 23 25.49 9.31 11.14
C PHE A 23 26.44 8.13 10.86
N VAL A 24 27.74 8.26 11.16
CA VAL A 24 28.77 7.35 10.64
C VAL A 24 28.75 5.98 11.30
N CYS A 25 28.36 5.90 12.57
CA CYS A 25 28.44 4.68 13.36
C CYS A 25 27.49 3.54 12.89
N PHE A 26 26.41 3.87 12.15
CA PHE A 26 25.46 2.85 11.63
C PHE A 26 25.91 2.23 10.30
N LEU A 27 26.82 2.87 9.57
CA LEU A 27 27.22 2.40 8.24
C LEU A 27 27.85 1.00 8.25
N PRO A 28 28.76 0.67 9.19
CA PRO A 28 29.32 -0.67 9.27
C PRO A 28 28.25 -1.74 9.56
N THR A 29 27.32 -1.44 10.48
CA THR A 29 26.20 -2.35 10.82
C THR A 29 25.29 -2.60 9.61
N ILE A 30 25.00 -1.56 8.83
CA ILE A 30 24.18 -1.69 7.62
C ILE A 30 24.91 -2.54 6.59
N ARG A 31 26.21 -2.26 6.36
CA ARG A 31 27.02 -2.98 5.38
C ARG A 31 27.12 -4.47 5.71
N ILE A 32 27.52 -4.81 6.92
CA ILE A 32 27.66 -6.21 7.33
C ILE A 32 26.33 -6.97 7.27
N TYR A 33 25.22 -6.32 7.58
CA TYR A 33 23.88 -6.89 7.41
C TYR A 33 23.54 -7.15 5.93
N GLN A 34 23.78 -6.17 5.05
CA GLN A 34 23.50 -6.28 3.61
C GLN A 34 24.37 -7.35 2.94
N ASP A 35 25.66 -7.39 3.29
CA ASP A 35 26.61 -8.41 2.79
C ASP A 35 26.19 -9.83 3.26
N ALA A 36 25.73 -9.97 4.50
CA ALA A 36 25.20 -11.23 5.01
C ALA A 36 23.92 -11.64 4.26
N VAL A 37 23.01 -10.71 3.96
CA VAL A 37 21.82 -11.03 3.17
C VAL A 37 22.19 -11.45 1.76
N ASP A 38 23.14 -10.76 1.10
CA ASP A 38 23.59 -11.11 -0.25
C ASP A 38 24.21 -12.50 -0.30
N PHE A 39 25.05 -12.86 0.69
CA PHE A 39 25.57 -14.21 0.84
C PHE A 39 24.44 -15.24 0.97
N LEU A 40 23.48 -14.98 1.86
CA LEU A 40 22.36 -15.88 2.13
C LEU A 40 21.38 -16.01 0.96
N ILE A 41 21.21 -14.98 0.11
CA ILE A 41 20.40 -15.07 -1.10
C ILE A 41 20.93 -16.16 -2.04
N ASN A 42 22.25 -16.28 -2.19
CA ASN A 42 22.88 -17.32 -3.01
C ASN A 42 22.65 -18.70 -2.36
N VAL A 43 22.90 -18.85 -1.05
CA VAL A 43 22.65 -20.10 -0.32
C VAL A 43 21.19 -20.55 -0.44
N CYS A 44 20.23 -19.63 -0.26
CA CYS A 44 18.81 -19.92 -0.41
C CYS A 44 18.44 -20.34 -1.84
N ASN A 45 19.05 -19.74 -2.86
CA ASN A 45 18.77 -20.09 -4.25
C ASN A 45 19.35 -21.45 -4.62
N GLU A 46 20.57 -21.77 -4.17
CA GLU A 46 21.22 -23.06 -4.37
C GLU A 46 20.47 -24.21 -3.68
N ASN A 47 19.92 -23.94 -2.50
CA ASN A 47 19.22 -24.94 -1.68
C ASN A 47 17.70 -24.72 -1.68
N TYR A 48 17.13 -24.23 -2.77
CA TYR A 48 15.71 -23.81 -2.81
C TYR A 48 14.74 -24.94 -2.45
N ALA A 49 14.99 -26.16 -2.91
CA ALA A 49 14.17 -27.33 -2.63
C ALA A 49 14.00 -27.62 -1.12
N LEU A 50 14.99 -27.26 -0.29
CA LEU A 50 14.90 -27.45 1.17
C LEU A 50 13.91 -26.49 1.87
N MET A 51 13.43 -25.46 1.16
CA MET A 51 12.61 -24.42 1.78
C MET A 51 11.35 -24.06 0.99
N GLU A 52 11.15 -24.67 -0.18
CA GLU A 52 10.08 -24.32 -1.13
C GLU A 52 8.70 -24.35 -0.48
N ASP A 53 8.32 -25.50 0.07
CA ASP A 53 6.99 -25.73 0.67
C ASP A 53 6.95 -25.47 2.19
N LEU A 54 8.05 -25.03 2.78
CA LEU A 54 8.10 -24.83 4.21
C LEU A 54 7.50 -23.47 4.63
N PRO A 55 6.77 -23.40 5.74
CA PRO A 55 6.45 -22.13 6.39
C PRO A 55 7.71 -21.32 6.69
N SER A 56 7.63 -19.99 6.67
CA SER A 56 8.79 -19.08 6.80
C SER A 56 9.70 -19.40 7.98
N GLN A 57 9.13 -19.77 9.13
CA GLN A 57 9.90 -20.12 10.32
C GLN A 57 10.73 -21.42 10.12
N LYS A 58 10.14 -22.45 9.52
CA LYS A 58 10.82 -23.71 9.22
C LYS A 58 11.88 -23.53 8.14
N ALA A 59 11.56 -22.76 7.08
CA ALA A 59 12.52 -22.41 6.04
C ALA A 59 13.74 -21.67 6.62
N MET A 60 13.51 -20.66 7.48
CA MET A 60 14.59 -19.97 8.20
C MET A 60 15.47 -20.93 8.97
N THR A 61 14.88 -21.86 9.75
CA THR A 61 15.63 -22.84 10.54
C THR A 61 16.44 -23.79 9.65
N ALA A 62 15.87 -24.22 8.51
CA ALA A 62 16.58 -25.08 7.55
C ALA A 62 17.83 -24.38 7.00
N ILE A 63 17.71 -23.13 6.56
CA ILE A 63 18.84 -22.33 6.06
C ILE A 63 19.84 -22.01 7.18
N GLU A 64 19.38 -21.67 8.40
CA GLU A 64 20.28 -21.44 9.54
C GLU A 64 21.17 -22.66 9.83
N ARG A 65 20.63 -23.87 9.67
CA ARG A 65 21.41 -25.14 9.81
C ARG A 65 22.51 -25.27 8.78
N LEU A 66 22.36 -24.72 7.59
CA LEU A 66 23.37 -24.78 6.52
C LEU A 66 24.54 -23.83 6.76
N VAL A 67 24.32 -22.68 7.40
CA VAL A 67 25.29 -21.58 7.48
C VAL A 67 25.91 -21.41 8.89
N HIS A 68 25.31 -21.97 9.92
CA HIS A 68 25.76 -21.79 11.30
C HIS A 68 26.10 -23.11 11.96
N SER A 69 27.35 -23.24 12.42
CA SER A 69 27.84 -24.38 13.17
C SER A 69 27.47 -24.29 14.64
N THR A 70 27.19 -25.42 15.25
CA THR A 70 26.99 -25.58 16.70
C THR A 70 27.95 -26.68 17.21
N SER A 71 28.04 -26.88 18.53
CA SER A 71 28.81 -27.97 19.11
C SER A 71 28.39 -29.34 18.56
N ALA A 72 27.10 -29.52 18.27
CA ALA A 72 26.53 -30.78 17.79
C ALA A 72 26.47 -30.91 16.26
N ARG A 73 26.76 -29.87 15.51
CA ARG A 73 26.60 -29.88 14.04
C ARG A 73 27.53 -28.89 13.34
N LYS A 74 28.23 -29.39 12.31
CA LYS A 74 28.97 -28.54 11.37
C LYS A 74 28.08 -27.97 10.30
N ALA A 75 28.29 -26.70 9.92
CA ALA A 75 27.60 -26.04 8.82
C ALA A 75 28.12 -26.53 7.47
N VAL A 76 27.23 -26.54 6.45
CA VAL A 76 27.62 -26.82 5.05
C VAL A 76 28.41 -25.66 4.47
N TYR A 77 28.05 -24.44 4.87
CA TYR A 77 28.68 -23.16 4.45
C TYR A 77 29.43 -22.52 5.65
N PRO A 78 30.52 -23.10 6.16
CA PRO A 78 31.22 -22.58 7.35
C PRO A 78 31.88 -21.23 7.12
N SER A 79 32.03 -20.81 5.88
CA SER A 79 32.51 -19.47 5.49
C SER A 79 31.63 -18.36 6.02
N PHE A 80 30.32 -18.60 6.20
CA PHE A 80 29.41 -17.59 6.76
C PHE A 80 29.84 -17.15 8.15
N ASP A 81 30.05 -18.09 9.08
CA ASP A 81 30.44 -17.77 10.45
C ASP A 81 31.85 -17.14 10.52
N LYS A 82 32.73 -17.44 9.56
CA LYS A 82 34.06 -16.81 9.45
C LYS A 82 33.97 -15.34 9.00
N ILE A 83 33.18 -15.08 7.95
CA ILE A 83 33.01 -13.73 7.36
C ILE A 83 32.21 -12.83 8.30
N PHE A 84 31.12 -13.35 8.87
CA PHE A 84 30.20 -12.60 9.73
C PHE A 84 30.37 -12.97 11.20
N HIS A 85 31.62 -12.97 11.65
CA HIS A 85 32.01 -13.37 12.99
C HIS A 85 31.20 -12.66 14.08
N LYS A 86 30.75 -13.40 15.09
CA LYS A 86 29.94 -12.90 16.23
C LYS A 86 28.64 -12.20 15.84
N MET A 87 28.11 -12.43 14.62
CA MET A 87 26.84 -11.82 14.22
C MET A 87 25.72 -12.23 15.17
N PRO A 88 24.98 -11.26 15.77
CA PRO A 88 23.88 -11.56 16.69
C PRO A 88 22.86 -12.51 16.06
N SER A 89 22.43 -13.53 16.80
CA SER A 89 21.56 -14.60 16.30
C SER A 89 20.26 -14.07 15.66
N TYR A 90 19.63 -13.09 16.28
CA TYR A 90 18.41 -12.51 15.73
C TYR A 90 18.64 -11.69 14.46
N LEU A 91 19.80 -11.03 14.33
CA LEU A 91 20.16 -10.33 13.10
C LEU A 91 20.46 -11.31 11.97
N ARG A 92 21.14 -12.43 12.28
CA ARG A 92 21.36 -13.54 11.35
C ARG A 92 20.03 -14.12 10.86
N ARG A 93 19.10 -14.42 11.77
CA ARG A 93 17.77 -14.94 11.42
C ARG A 93 16.95 -13.94 10.58
N GLN A 94 17.05 -12.65 10.87
CA GLN A 94 16.44 -11.61 10.03
C GLN A 94 17.04 -11.58 8.62
N ALA A 95 18.37 -11.69 8.51
CA ALA A 95 19.05 -11.76 7.23
C ALA A 95 18.61 -13.00 6.43
N ILE A 96 18.50 -14.17 7.08
CA ILE A 96 17.98 -15.39 6.46
C ILE A 96 16.53 -15.19 5.97
N ASN A 97 15.63 -14.67 6.80
CA ASN A 97 14.24 -14.43 6.39
C ASN A 97 14.15 -13.48 5.19
N THR A 98 15.00 -12.45 5.15
CA THR A 98 15.09 -11.54 4.01
C THR A 98 15.55 -12.29 2.77
N ALA A 99 16.57 -13.12 2.87
CA ALA A 99 17.13 -13.91 1.76
C ALA A 99 16.13 -14.95 1.23
N VAL A 100 15.41 -15.66 2.11
CA VAL A 100 14.33 -16.60 1.75
C VAL A 100 13.25 -15.88 0.94
N GLY A 101 12.84 -14.66 1.37
CA GLY A 101 11.88 -13.86 0.62
C GLY A 101 12.37 -13.47 -0.78
N HIS A 102 13.64 -13.12 -0.93
CA HIS A 102 14.27 -12.83 -2.22
C HIS A 102 14.30 -14.06 -3.14
N ALA A 103 14.74 -15.20 -2.63
CA ALA A 103 14.82 -16.45 -3.40
C ALA A 103 13.42 -16.88 -3.89
N ARG A 104 12.40 -16.86 -3.01
CA ARG A 104 11.02 -17.18 -3.38
C ARG A 104 10.47 -16.25 -4.46
N THR A 105 10.70 -14.93 -4.31
CA THR A 105 10.27 -13.95 -5.31
C THR A 105 10.96 -14.20 -6.65
N TYR A 106 12.25 -14.49 -6.66
CA TYR A 106 13.00 -14.82 -7.86
C TYR A 106 12.44 -16.07 -8.57
N ARG A 107 12.22 -17.17 -7.85
CA ARG A 107 11.68 -18.42 -8.39
C ARG A 107 10.28 -18.21 -8.98
N LYS A 108 9.40 -17.58 -8.24
CA LYS A 108 8.05 -17.24 -8.75
C LYS A 108 8.08 -16.40 -10.01
N ASN A 109 8.97 -15.40 -10.09
CA ASN A 109 9.12 -14.58 -11.29
C ASN A 109 9.70 -15.39 -12.47
N LEU A 110 10.59 -16.34 -12.19
CA LEU A 110 11.17 -17.23 -13.21
C LEU A 110 10.08 -18.15 -13.79
N GLU A 111 9.28 -18.80 -12.95
CA GLU A 111 8.13 -19.62 -13.35
C GLU A 111 7.13 -18.83 -14.19
N LEU A 112 6.80 -17.60 -13.77
CA LEU A 112 5.92 -16.71 -14.53
C LEU A 112 6.52 -16.31 -15.89
N TRP A 113 7.82 -16.13 -15.98
CA TRP A 113 8.49 -15.81 -17.23
C TRP A 113 8.49 -17.02 -18.17
N GLU A 114 8.74 -18.22 -17.65
CA GLU A 114 8.70 -19.49 -18.40
C GLU A 114 7.28 -19.78 -18.88
N SER A 115 6.27 -19.67 -18.01
CA SER A 115 4.86 -19.89 -18.38
C SER A 115 4.35 -18.90 -19.43
N ASN A 116 4.91 -17.69 -19.51
CA ASN A 116 4.62 -16.72 -20.55
C ASN A 116 5.44 -16.93 -21.85
N GLY A 117 6.06 -18.09 -22.04
CA GLY A 117 6.84 -18.43 -23.21
C GLY A 117 8.16 -17.67 -23.32
N CYS A 118 8.80 -17.37 -22.20
CA CYS A 118 10.10 -16.69 -22.08
C CYS A 118 10.13 -15.29 -22.73
N LYS A 119 8.98 -14.61 -22.78
CA LYS A 119 8.88 -13.27 -23.37
C LYS A 119 9.46 -12.20 -22.44
N GLY A 120 10.30 -11.32 -23.02
CA GLY A 120 10.92 -10.22 -22.27
C GLY A 120 12.26 -10.59 -21.61
N LYS A 121 12.72 -9.77 -20.66
CA LYS A 121 13.99 -10.02 -19.96
C LYS A 121 13.84 -11.12 -18.94
N LYS A 122 14.73 -12.11 -18.95
CA LYS A 122 14.82 -13.15 -17.94
C LYS A 122 15.00 -12.53 -16.55
N PRO A 123 14.23 -12.93 -15.52
CA PRO A 123 14.44 -12.51 -14.16
C PRO A 123 15.87 -12.76 -13.69
N ARG A 124 16.39 -11.89 -12.85
CA ARG A 124 17.70 -12.04 -12.22
C ARG A 124 17.56 -12.16 -10.73
N LEU A 125 18.40 -12.96 -10.13
CA LEU A 125 18.49 -13.05 -8.68
C LEU A 125 18.88 -11.68 -8.12
N GLY A 126 18.02 -11.11 -7.24
CA GLY A 126 18.23 -9.79 -6.67
C GLY A 126 19.34 -9.77 -5.62
N ARG A 127 19.79 -8.57 -5.27
CA ARG A 127 20.65 -8.30 -4.11
C ARG A 127 19.83 -7.66 -2.99
N CYS A 128 20.38 -7.60 -1.79
CA CYS A 128 19.77 -6.98 -0.61
C CYS A 128 19.34 -5.51 -0.86
N GLY A 129 20.11 -4.78 -1.66
CA GLY A 129 19.84 -3.38 -1.98
C GLY A 129 19.83 -2.48 -0.75
N ASN A 130 18.77 -1.70 -0.57
CA ASN A 130 18.65 -0.74 0.55
C ASN A 130 17.93 -1.32 1.79
N ARG A 131 17.87 -2.63 1.97
CA ARG A 131 17.28 -3.24 3.17
C ARG A 131 18.07 -2.86 4.41
N MET A 132 17.34 -2.55 5.48
CA MET A 132 17.90 -2.09 6.73
C MET A 132 17.70 -3.12 7.84
N PRO A 133 18.64 -3.22 8.82
CA PRO A 133 18.51 -4.13 9.94
C PRO A 133 17.38 -3.72 10.89
N ALA A 134 16.71 -4.70 11.49
CA ALA A 134 15.89 -4.50 12.67
C ALA A 134 16.72 -4.82 13.93
N PHE A 135 16.51 -4.05 14.97
CA PHE A 135 17.17 -4.22 16.26
C PHE A 135 16.22 -4.99 17.19
N TYR A 136 16.51 -6.26 17.41
CA TYR A 136 15.66 -7.13 18.22
C TYR A 136 15.64 -6.67 19.67
N LYS A 137 14.43 -6.51 20.25
CA LYS A 137 14.25 -6.11 21.65
C LYS A 137 14.93 -7.07 22.61
N GLY A 138 15.55 -6.54 23.64
CA GLY A 138 16.30 -7.29 24.64
C GLY A 138 17.68 -7.80 24.18
N ASN A 139 17.87 -8.06 22.87
CA ASN A 139 19.14 -8.57 22.34
C ASN A 139 19.98 -7.52 21.61
N MET A 140 19.33 -6.60 20.89
CA MET A 140 20.02 -5.55 20.12
C MET A 140 19.44 -4.16 20.35
N PHE A 141 18.31 -4.06 21.04
CA PHE A 141 17.60 -2.81 21.33
C PHE A 141 17.03 -2.85 22.75
N ALA A 142 17.22 -1.76 23.49
CA ALA A 142 16.54 -1.47 24.74
C ALA A 142 16.28 0.04 24.83
N LEU A 143 15.09 0.44 25.29
CA LEU A 143 14.85 1.83 25.72
C LEU A 143 15.39 2.02 27.13
N CYS A 144 15.90 3.21 27.43
CA CYS A 144 16.25 3.57 28.79
C CYS A 144 14.98 3.96 29.57
N GLU A 145 14.81 3.44 30.77
CA GLU A 145 13.61 3.59 31.59
C GLU A 145 13.54 4.93 32.35
N ASP A 146 14.62 5.72 32.28
CA ASP A 146 14.79 6.98 33.00
C ASP A 146 14.07 8.19 32.40
N GLY A 147 13.21 7.98 31.39
CA GLY A 147 12.50 9.05 30.68
C GLY A 147 13.38 9.94 29.80
N SER A 148 14.66 9.60 29.62
CA SER A 148 15.66 10.41 28.88
C SER A 148 15.51 10.40 27.37
N TYR A 149 14.51 9.70 26.81
CA TYR A 149 14.36 9.47 25.36
C TYR A 149 15.60 8.81 24.74
N GLN A 150 16.32 8.02 25.51
CA GLN A 150 17.51 7.31 25.06
C GLN A 150 17.20 5.85 24.74
N ALA A 151 17.93 5.31 23.76
CA ALA A 151 17.86 3.91 23.37
C ALA A 151 19.27 3.32 23.27
N ARG A 152 19.46 2.14 23.82
CA ARG A 152 20.69 1.35 23.65
C ARG A 152 20.52 0.48 22.43
N LEU A 153 21.47 0.55 21.50
CA LEU A 153 21.53 -0.26 20.29
C LEU A 153 22.82 -1.06 20.23
N LYS A 154 22.73 -2.33 19.87
CA LYS A 154 23.90 -3.17 19.63
C LYS A 154 24.32 -3.00 18.18
N ILE A 155 25.42 -2.33 17.93
CA ILE A 155 25.94 -1.99 16.61
C ILE A 155 27.33 -2.54 16.37
N PHE A 156 27.68 -2.70 15.08
CA PHE A 156 28.99 -3.23 14.67
C PHE A 156 29.99 -2.08 14.50
N ILE A 157 31.02 -2.05 15.34
CA ILE A 157 32.09 -1.04 15.32
C ILE A 157 33.42 -1.73 15.59
N ARG A 158 34.47 -1.40 14.83
CA ARG A 158 35.84 -1.91 15.01
C ARG A 158 35.89 -3.44 15.10
N ASN A 159 35.17 -4.07 14.19
CA ASN A 159 35.08 -5.54 14.07
C ASN A 159 34.47 -6.27 15.28
N ASP A 160 33.66 -5.57 16.10
CA ASP A 160 32.92 -6.19 17.22
C ASP A 160 31.51 -5.60 17.36
N TRP A 161 30.64 -6.32 18.09
CA TRP A 161 29.27 -5.92 18.36
C TRP A 161 29.18 -5.32 19.76
N ILE A 162 29.02 -3.99 19.83
CA ILE A 162 29.00 -3.25 21.09
C ILE A 162 27.65 -2.55 21.30
N TRP A 163 27.25 -2.43 22.56
CA TRP A 163 26.13 -1.62 22.96
C TRP A 163 26.53 -0.13 22.99
N ARG A 164 25.74 0.70 22.35
CA ARG A 164 25.92 2.17 22.37
C ARG A 164 24.57 2.84 22.62
N THR A 165 24.58 3.89 23.44
CA THR A 165 23.40 4.71 23.74
C THR A 165 23.24 5.81 22.70
N PHE A 166 21.99 6.04 22.26
CA PHE A 166 21.60 7.04 21.30
C PHE A 166 20.41 7.84 21.82
N THR A 167 20.41 9.14 21.55
CA THR A 167 19.29 10.01 21.90
C THR A 167 18.24 10.01 20.76
N LEU A 168 17.01 9.69 21.09
CA LEU A 168 15.87 9.80 20.17
C LEU A 168 15.27 11.21 20.25
N ASN A 169 14.67 11.66 19.18
CA ASN A 169 14.03 12.97 19.14
C ASN A 169 12.79 12.98 20.04
N LYS A 170 12.80 13.84 21.08
CA LYS A 170 11.71 13.98 22.06
C LYS A 170 10.35 14.20 21.38
N SER A 171 10.25 15.15 20.46
CA SER A 171 8.99 15.47 19.77
C SER A 171 8.42 14.28 18.97
N ASP A 172 9.28 13.41 18.41
CA ASP A 172 8.84 12.21 17.70
C ASP A 172 8.34 11.15 18.70
N MET A 173 9.03 10.98 19.83
CA MET A 173 8.67 10.04 20.89
C MET A 173 7.36 10.43 21.58
N ASP A 174 7.23 11.71 21.98
CA ASP A 174 6.01 12.26 22.60
C ASP A 174 4.82 12.16 21.65
N ARG A 175 5.02 12.41 20.36
CA ARG A 175 3.97 12.22 19.35
C ARG A 175 3.48 10.79 19.33
N ILE A 176 4.37 9.80 19.40
CA ILE A 176 4.01 8.38 19.37
C ILE A 176 3.29 7.99 20.68
N ALA A 177 3.86 8.35 21.83
CA ALA A 177 3.33 7.96 23.13
C ALA A 177 2.06 8.74 23.50
N VAL A 178 2.10 10.07 23.46
CA VAL A 178 1.03 10.93 23.98
C VAL A 178 -0.03 11.18 22.93
N LYS A 179 0.36 11.67 21.73
CA LYS A 179 -0.62 12.07 20.71
C LYS A 179 -1.28 10.86 20.03
N MET A 180 -0.54 9.76 19.84
CA MET A 180 -1.04 8.56 19.18
C MET A 180 -1.44 7.45 20.18
N GLY A 181 -1.11 7.59 21.47
CA GLY A 181 -1.50 6.66 22.52
C GLY A 181 -0.82 5.30 22.47
N PHE A 182 0.39 5.20 21.88
CA PHE A 182 1.10 3.92 21.75
C PHE A 182 2.14 3.73 22.84
N SER A 183 2.10 2.59 23.52
CA SER A 183 3.17 2.16 24.42
C SER A 183 4.30 1.51 23.66
N PHE A 184 5.55 1.93 23.88
CA PHE A 184 6.72 1.34 23.27
C PHE A 184 6.99 -0.11 23.72
N ASP A 185 6.45 -0.53 24.87
CA ASP A 185 6.54 -1.92 25.32
C ASP A 185 5.78 -2.87 24.40
N LYS A 186 4.69 -2.39 23.79
CA LYS A 186 3.89 -3.13 22.82
C LYS A 186 4.42 -3.00 21.38
N ALA A 187 5.41 -2.16 21.14
CA ALA A 187 6.01 -2.02 19.81
C ALA A 187 6.79 -3.28 19.40
N SER A 188 6.76 -3.64 18.13
CA SER A 188 7.68 -4.64 17.58
C SER A 188 9.14 -4.14 17.62
N SER A 189 10.09 -5.04 17.40
CA SER A 189 11.50 -4.69 17.26
C SER A 189 11.71 -3.59 16.22
N PRO A 190 12.35 -2.47 16.56
CA PRO A 190 12.46 -1.33 15.66
C PRO A 190 13.37 -1.61 14.47
N VAL A 191 12.97 -1.07 13.32
CA VAL A 191 13.75 -1.15 12.08
C VAL A 191 14.50 0.16 11.85
N LEU A 192 15.79 0.08 11.56
CA LEU A 192 16.57 1.24 11.18
C LEU A 192 16.04 1.79 9.84
N LYS A 193 15.86 3.10 9.73
CA LYS A 193 15.55 3.82 8.48
C LYS A 193 16.59 4.87 8.21
N LYS A 194 16.98 5.02 6.94
CA LYS A 194 17.93 6.03 6.47
C LYS A 194 17.25 6.94 5.46
N ARG A 195 17.34 8.26 5.67
CA ARG A 195 16.91 9.28 4.70
C ARG A 195 17.99 10.33 4.54
N GLY A 196 18.75 10.25 3.46
CA GLY A 196 19.96 11.08 3.27
C GLY A 196 20.99 10.76 4.37
N ARG A 197 21.36 11.77 5.16
CA ARG A 197 22.29 11.65 6.29
C ARG A 197 21.60 11.42 7.64
N ARG A 198 20.27 11.24 7.67
CA ARG A 198 19.50 11.09 8.92
C ARG A 198 19.08 9.64 9.11
N PHE A 199 19.19 9.19 10.36
CA PHE A 199 18.68 7.89 10.79
C PHE A 199 17.47 8.04 11.69
N SER A 200 16.60 7.05 11.68
CA SER A 200 15.46 6.94 12.59
C SER A 200 15.18 5.46 12.87
N LEU A 201 14.58 5.20 14.02
CA LEU A 201 14.02 3.90 14.37
C LEU A 201 12.53 3.89 14.06
N ALA A 202 12.09 2.97 13.24
CA ALA A 202 10.68 2.77 12.94
C ALA A 202 10.11 1.70 13.87
N PHE A 203 9.18 2.09 14.71
CA PHE A 203 8.44 1.24 15.62
C PHE A 203 7.13 0.83 14.98
N ALA A 204 6.84 -0.46 14.93
CA ALA A 204 5.56 -0.97 14.47
C ALA A 204 4.70 -1.38 15.67
N PHE A 205 3.43 -0.98 15.63
CA PHE A 205 2.43 -1.25 16.65
C PHE A 205 1.27 -2.00 16.03
N GLU A 206 0.82 -3.05 16.70
CA GLU A 206 -0.40 -3.75 16.32
C GLU A 206 -1.60 -3.01 16.89
N THR A 207 -2.61 -2.77 16.06
CA THR A 207 -3.87 -2.15 16.45
C THR A 207 -5.02 -3.05 16.03
N GLU A 208 -6.00 -3.22 16.90
CA GLU A 208 -7.21 -3.93 16.57
C GLU A 208 -8.24 -2.93 16.03
N GLY A 209 -8.74 -3.19 14.84
CA GLY A 209 -9.88 -2.48 14.26
C GLY A 209 -11.09 -3.41 14.22
N ARG A 210 -12.24 -2.94 14.72
CA ARG A 210 -13.51 -3.60 14.43
C ARG A 210 -14.07 -3.02 13.15
N LEU A 211 -14.26 -3.86 12.14
CA LEU A 211 -14.98 -3.49 10.93
C LEU A 211 -16.48 -3.72 11.13
N PRO A 212 -17.35 -2.88 10.54
CA PRO A 212 -18.80 -3.07 10.61
C PRO A 212 -19.19 -4.46 10.11
N GLU A 213 -20.14 -5.12 10.77
CA GLU A 213 -20.63 -6.46 10.36
C GLU A 213 -21.43 -6.36 9.07
N ALA A 214 -22.28 -5.33 8.96
CA ALA A 214 -23.04 -5.01 7.77
C ALA A 214 -22.53 -3.71 7.13
N THR A 215 -22.82 -3.51 5.87
CA THR A 215 -22.54 -2.27 5.15
C THR A 215 -23.86 -1.68 4.66
N GLU A 216 -24.32 -0.66 5.35
CA GLU A 216 -25.56 0.06 5.00
C GLU A 216 -25.27 1.33 4.21
N ARG A 217 -24.15 2.01 4.52
CA ARG A 217 -23.75 3.26 3.90
C ARG A 217 -22.30 3.22 3.44
N ILE A 218 -22.05 3.66 2.23
CA ILE A 218 -20.70 3.70 1.66
C ILE A 218 -20.32 5.10 1.19
N CYS A 219 -19.02 5.37 1.15
CA CYS A 219 -18.44 6.48 0.40
C CYS A 219 -17.79 5.91 -0.88
N SER A 220 -18.40 6.15 -2.03
CA SER A 220 -17.84 5.79 -3.33
C SER A 220 -16.99 6.93 -3.88
N VAL A 221 -15.79 6.61 -4.36
CA VAL A 221 -14.76 7.58 -4.73
C VAL A 221 -14.26 7.31 -6.14
N ASP A 222 -14.39 8.32 -6.99
CA ASP A 222 -13.70 8.38 -8.29
C ASP A 222 -12.43 9.23 -8.15
N ILE A 223 -11.29 8.71 -8.59
CA ILE A 223 -9.99 9.41 -8.57
C ILE A 223 -9.67 9.90 -9.97
N GLY A 224 -9.62 11.21 -10.14
CA GLY A 224 -9.36 11.86 -11.42
C GLY A 224 -7.99 12.57 -11.49
N ILE A 225 -7.63 12.95 -12.72
CA ILE A 225 -6.46 13.79 -12.99
C ILE A 225 -6.80 15.28 -12.80
N ASN A 226 -8.03 15.67 -13.12
CA ASN A 226 -8.49 17.04 -13.02
C ASN A 226 -9.02 17.39 -11.62
N HIS A 227 -9.64 16.43 -10.96
CA HIS A 227 -10.03 16.49 -9.56
C HIS A 227 -9.32 15.33 -8.84
N PRO A 228 -8.54 15.59 -7.80
CA PRO A 228 -7.90 14.54 -7.03
C PRO A 228 -8.86 13.43 -6.60
N ALA A 229 -10.08 13.78 -6.18
CA ALA A 229 -11.15 12.83 -5.94
C ALA A 229 -12.53 13.48 -5.99
N VAL A 230 -13.53 12.70 -6.41
CA VAL A 230 -14.97 13.02 -6.28
C VAL A 230 -15.60 11.91 -5.45
N CYS A 231 -16.27 12.29 -4.36
CA CYS A 231 -16.87 11.35 -3.43
C CYS A 231 -18.39 11.51 -3.41
N SER A 232 -19.10 10.39 -3.32
CA SER A 232 -20.54 10.35 -3.03
C SER A 232 -20.86 9.34 -1.93
N VAL A 233 -21.78 9.71 -1.05
CA VAL A 233 -22.29 8.85 0.01
C VAL A 233 -23.58 8.22 -0.49
N MET A 234 -23.63 6.88 -0.48
CA MET A 234 -24.76 6.11 -1.00
C MET A 234 -25.16 5.05 0.02
N ASP A 235 -26.47 4.81 0.16
CA ASP A 235 -27.00 3.69 0.93
C ASP A 235 -27.28 2.46 0.04
N ARG A 236 -27.71 1.37 0.67
CA ARG A 236 -27.98 0.09 0.01
C ARG A 236 -29.12 0.17 -1.02
N THR A 237 -30.01 1.14 -0.88
CA THR A 237 -31.12 1.35 -1.84
C THR A 237 -30.68 2.12 -3.09
N GLY A 238 -29.49 2.71 -3.07
CA GLY A 238 -28.96 3.56 -4.14
C GLY A 238 -29.22 5.04 -3.89
N THR A 239 -29.80 5.43 -2.73
CA THR A 239 -30.03 6.83 -2.39
C THR A 239 -28.72 7.54 -2.09
N VAL A 240 -28.48 8.67 -2.76
CA VAL A 240 -27.26 9.48 -2.58
C VAL A 240 -27.52 10.56 -1.52
N ALA A 241 -26.96 10.37 -0.33
CA ALA A 241 -27.15 11.26 0.82
C ALA A 241 -26.16 12.44 0.86
N GLY A 242 -25.02 12.32 0.19
CA GLY A 242 -23.99 13.37 0.21
C GLY A 242 -23.01 13.27 -0.95
N ARG A 243 -22.34 14.38 -1.26
CA ARG A 243 -21.33 14.45 -2.31
C ARG A 243 -20.30 15.53 -2.01
N THR A 244 -19.06 15.35 -2.46
CA THR A 244 -18.02 16.36 -2.36
C THR A 244 -17.02 16.23 -3.50
N PHE A 245 -16.46 17.40 -3.90
CA PHE A 245 -15.36 17.51 -4.86
C PHE A 245 -14.11 17.92 -4.09
N ILE A 246 -13.15 17.04 -4.03
CA ILE A 246 -11.86 17.29 -3.35
C ILE A 246 -10.94 18.00 -4.35
N ARG A 247 -10.49 19.20 -3.99
CA ARG A 247 -9.60 20.04 -4.81
C ARG A 247 -8.55 20.70 -3.95
N PHE A 248 -7.39 20.89 -4.53
CA PHE A 248 -6.27 21.60 -3.92
C PHE A 248 -5.64 22.56 -4.94
N PRO A 249 -6.34 23.66 -5.31
CA PRO A 249 -5.92 24.52 -6.43
C PRO A 249 -4.49 25.03 -6.28
N VAL A 250 -4.10 25.50 -5.09
CA VAL A 250 -2.76 26.03 -4.82
C VAL A 250 -1.68 24.95 -5.01
N GLU A 251 -1.97 23.74 -4.56
CA GLU A 251 -1.06 22.60 -4.72
C GLU A 251 -0.99 22.14 -6.17
N GLU A 252 -2.11 22.11 -6.85
CA GLU A 252 -2.19 21.72 -8.26
C GLU A 252 -1.42 22.72 -9.14
N ASP A 253 -1.57 24.02 -8.92
CA ASP A 253 -0.80 25.08 -9.62
C ASP A 253 0.71 24.95 -9.36
N ARG A 254 1.10 24.75 -8.10
CA ARG A 254 2.51 24.54 -7.76
C ARG A 254 3.08 23.31 -8.45
N PHE A 255 2.32 22.21 -8.49
CA PHE A 255 2.73 21.00 -9.18
C PHE A 255 2.85 21.21 -10.69
N ALA A 256 1.89 21.91 -11.29
CA ALA A 256 1.94 22.27 -12.71
C ALA A 256 3.18 23.12 -13.05
N LYS A 257 3.55 24.09 -12.18
CA LYS A 257 4.78 24.90 -12.33
C LYS A 257 6.04 24.03 -12.31
N VAL A 258 6.14 23.07 -11.38
CA VAL A 258 7.29 22.13 -11.33
C VAL A 258 7.42 21.36 -12.63
N LEU A 259 6.30 20.84 -13.15
CA LEU A 259 6.30 20.10 -14.42
C LEU A 259 6.68 20.99 -15.60
N ALA A 260 6.25 22.27 -15.59
CA ALA A 260 6.62 23.25 -16.61
C ALA A 260 8.15 23.55 -16.57
N TYR A 261 8.72 23.77 -15.38
CA TYR A 261 10.16 23.94 -15.22
C TYR A 261 10.95 22.71 -15.68
N THR A 262 10.47 21.53 -15.36
CA THR A 262 11.11 20.28 -15.80
C THR A 262 11.10 20.18 -17.32
N ARG A 263 9.99 20.49 -17.99
CA ARG A 263 9.88 20.50 -19.45
C ARG A 263 10.82 21.53 -20.08
N LYS A 264 10.85 22.77 -19.54
CA LYS A 264 11.75 23.82 -20.03
C LYS A 264 13.23 23.43 -19.87
N ALA A 265 13.61 22.80 -18.76
CA ALA A 265 14.97 22.31 -18.58
C ALA A 265 15.37 21.26 -19.64
N TYR A 266 14.49 20.32 -19.98
CA TYR A 266 14.73 19.34 -21.03
C TYR A 266 14.80 19.99 -22.43
N SER A 267 13.91 20.95 -22.75
CA SER A 267 13.97 21.67 -24.04
C SER A 267 15.27 22.47 -24.21
N ASN A 268 15.84 22.95 -23.11
CA ASN A 268 17.12 23.64 -23.08
C ASN A 268 18.34 22.66 -23.03
N GLY A 269 18.15 21.38 -23.37
CA GLY A 269 19.22 20.38 -23.45
C GLY A 269 19.71 19.80 -22.12
N SER A 270 19.09 20.14 -20.98
CA SER A 270 19.48 19.56 -19.69
C SER A 270 19.22 18.06 -19.67
N ARG A 271 20.27 17.26 -19.40
CA ARG A 271 20.15 15.82 -19.19
C ARG A 271 20.10 15.52 -17.68
N GLY A 272 19.10 14.75 -17.23
CA GLY A 272 19.05 14.26 -15.84
C GLY A 272 18.56 15.28 -14.80
N CYS A 273 17.38 15.86 -14.97
CA CYS A 273 16.75 16.80 -14.03
C CYS A 273 16.33 16.12 -12.70
N HIS A 274 17.21 15.32 -12.07
CA HIS A 274 16.91 14.49 -10.89
C HIS A 274 16.38 15.30 -9.69
N LYS A 275 16.85 16.54 -9.49
CA LYS A 275 16.35 17.40 -8.39
C LYS A 275 14.91 17.81 -8.61
N LEU A 276 14.54 18.20 -9.84
CA LEU A 276 13.17 18.59 -10.21
C LEU A 276 12.22 17.40 -10.13
N TRP A 277 12.64 16.23 -10.63
CA TRP A 277 11.85 15.00 -10.53
C TRP A 277 11.63 14.58 -9.10
N ARG A 278 12.66 14.60 -8.24
CA ARG A 278 12.52 14.30 -6.82
C ARG A 278 11.57 15.28 -6.13
N TRP A 279 11.61 16.55 -6.51
CA TRP A 279 10.69 17.54 -5.99
C TRP A 279 9.25 17.25 -6.44
N ALA A 280 9.03 16.94 -7.71
CA ALA A 280 7.72 16.55 -8.25
C ALA A 280 7.17 15.29 -7.55
N GLU A 281 7.98 14.25 -7.33
CA GLU A 281 7.60 13.03 -6.61
C GLU A 281 7.21 13.32 -5.16
N ASN A 282 8.01 14.09 -4.44
CA ASN A 282 7.70 14.46 -3.05
C ASN A 282 6.41 15.27 -2.97
N TYR A 283 6.20 16.20 -3.90
CA TYR A 283 5.01 17.04 -3.95
C TYR A 283 3.76 16.21 -4.25
N ASN A 284 3.84 15.32 -5.23
CA ASN A 284 2.79 14.37 -5.55
C ASN A 284 2.45 13.46 -4.35
N GLY A 285 3.46 13.01 -3.61
CA GLY A 285 3.27 12.26 -2.37
C GLY A 285 2.52 13.05 -1.30
N CYS A 286 2.81 14.35 -1.14
CA CYS A 286 2.07 15.23 -0.23
C CYS A 286 0.62 15.42 -0.68
N LEU A 287 0.38 15.59 -1.98
CA LEU A 287 -0.96 15.73 -2.55
C LEU A 287 -1.77 14.44 -2.34
N ALA A 288 -1.16 13.28 -2.53
CA ALA A 288 -1.80 11.99 -2.28
C ALA A 288 -2.22 11.83 -0.80
N ILE A 289 -1.38 12.27 0.14
CA ILE A 289 -1.72 12.25 1.58
C ILE A 289 -2.91 13.18 1.85
N LYS A 290 -2.90 14.41 1.35
CA LYS A 290 -4.00 15.37 1.54
C LYS A 290 -5.31 14.85 0.96
N THR A 291 -5.26 14.26 -0.24
CA THR A 291 -6.42 13.65 -0.90
C THR A 291 -7.00 12.51 -0.07
N ALA A 292 -6.15 11.57 0.38
CA ALA A 292 -6.58 10.44 1.19
C ALA A 292 -7.18 10.91 2.53
N THR A 293 -6.57 11.91 3.17
CA THR A 293 -7.09 12.51 4.41
C THR A 293 -8.48 13.10 4.19
N ALA A 294 -8.68 13.90 3.14
CA ALA A 294 -9.96 14.52 2.84
C ALA A 294 -11.06 13.50 2.51
N ILE A 295 -10.72 12.40 1.79
CA ILE A 295 -11.64 11.29 1.52
C ILE A 295 -12.10 10.64 2.84
N VAL A 296 -11.16 10.28 3.71
CA VAL A 296 -11.48 9.59 4.97
C VAL A 296 -12.23 10.51 5.94
N GLU A 297 -11.87 11.79 6.02
CA GLU A 297 -12.60 12.77 6.84
C GLU A 297 -14.05 12.95 6.35
N PHE A 298 -14.26 13.00 5.03
CA PHE A 298 -15.62 13.05 4.46
C PHE A 298 -16.40 11.77 4.78
N ALA A 299 -15.76 10.60 4.68
CA ALA A 299 -16.37 9.32 5.03
C ALA A 299 -16.75 9.25 6.52
N VAL A 300 -15.86 9.66 7.42
CA VAL A 300 -16.11 9.71 8.88
C VAL A 300 -17.26 10.67 9.20
N LYS A 301 -17.26 11.88 8.61
CA LYS A 301 -18.32 12.89 8.81
C LYS A 301 -19.70 12.37 8.44
N ASN A 302 -19.79 11.48 7.47
CA ASN A 302 -21.04 10.91 6.96
C ASN A 302 -21.37 9.53 7.56
N ASN A 303 -20.62 9.06 8.56
CA ASN A 303 -20.82 7.78 9.26
C ASN A 303 -20.97 6.61 8.28
N VAL A 304 -20.00 6.46 7.34
CA VAL A 304 -20.02 5.38 6.36
C VAL A 304 -19.32 4.13 6.91
N ASP A 305 -19.82 2.96 6.52
CA ASP A 305 -19.27 1.65 6.90
C ASP A 305 -18.11 1.22 6.01
N ALA A 306 -18.11 1.69 4.76
CA ALA A 306 -17.08 1.35 3.78
C ALA A 306 -16.72 2.50 2.84
N ILE A 307 -15.45 2.57 2.45
CA ILE A 307 -14.97 3.40 1.33
C ILE A 307 -14.74 2.48 0.13
N VAL A 308 -15.33 2.83 -1.01
CA VAL A 308 -15.26 2.04 -2.24
C VAL A 308 -14.58 2.84 -3.34
N MET A 309 -13.55 2.26 -3.95
CA MET A 309 -12.76 2.88 -5.00
C MET A 309 -12.69 1.98 -6.25
N GLU A 310 -12.22 2.53 -7.36
CA GLU A 310 -11.91 1.73 -8.53
C GLU A 310 -10.60 0.95 -8.36
N ASN A 311 -10.58 -0.29 -8.86
CA ASN A 311 -9.34 -1.04 -9.00
C ASN A 311 -8.59 -0.56 -10.26
N LEU A 312 -7.62 0.30 -10.05
CA LEU A 312 -6.79 0.90 -11.11
C LEU A 312 -5.46 0.16 -11.33
N SER A 313 -5.28 -1.03 -10.75
CA SER A 313 -4.01 -1.77 -10.83
C SER A 313 -3.62 -2.21 -12.25
N GLY A 314 -4.60 -2.43 -13.14
CA GLY A 314 -4.39 -2.83 -14.53
C GLY A 314 -4.23 -1.68 -15.55
N MET A 315 -4.40 -0.43 -15.15
CA MET A 315 -4.30 0.73 -16.06
C MET A 315 -2.85 1.16 -16.29
N GLY A 316 -2.09 0.38 -17.05
CA GLY A 316 -0.69 0.60 -17.40
C GLY A 316 -0.44 0.63 -18.91
N GLY A 317 -1.36 1.14 -19.73
CA GLY A 317 -1.20 1.23 -21.18
C GLY A 317 -0.08 2.19 -21.59
N LYS A 318 0.48 2.02 -22.80
CA LYS A 318 1.43 2.96 -23.43
C LYS A 318 0.70 4.27 -23.72
N ILE A 319 0.82 5.25 -22.84
CA ILE A 319 0.25 6.58 -23.02
C ILE A 319 1.34 7.46 -23.65
N HIS A 320 1.01 8.09 -24.77
CA HIS A 320 1.87 9.01 -25.50
C HIS A 320 1.42 10.48 -25.31
N GLY A 321 2.34 11.43 -25.50
CA GLY A 321 2.05 12.86 -25.48
C GLY A 321 2.13 13.55 -24.12
N SER A 322 1.63 14.78 -24.05
CA SER A 322 1.73 15.67 -22.85
C SER A 322 1.05 15.15 -21.60
N LYS A 323 0.06 14.27 -21.75
CA LYS A 323 -0.64 13.61 -20.64
C LYS A 323 0.16 12.49 -19.97
N LYS A 324 1.19 11.94 -20.68
CA LYS A 324 2.04 10.84 -20.16
C LYS A 324 2.70 11.20 -18.83
N GLN A 325 3.20 12.42 -18.72
CA GLN A 325 3.94 12.89 -17.54
C GLN A 325 3.02 13.02 -16.31
N ARG A 326 1.82 13.59 -16.49
CA ARG A 326 0.82 13.69 -15.41
C ARG A 326 0.32 12.32 -14.98
N LEU A 327 0.11 11.40 -15.91
CA LEU A 327 -0.35 10.03 -15.63
C LEU A 327 0.73 9.16 -15.00
N ALA A 328 2.00 9.31 -15.41
CA ALA A 328 3.12 8.60 -14.78
C ALA A 328 3.31 9.03 -13.31
N LEU A 329 3.08 10.30 -13.00
CA LEU A 329 3.16 10.85 -11.65
C LEU A 329 1.84 10.76 -10.89
N TRP A 330 0.75 10.33 -11.54
CA TRP A 330 -0.54 10.22 -10.87
C TRP A 330 -0.51 9.21 -9.73
N GLY A 331 -0.62 9.72 -8.51
CA GLY A 331 -0.48 8.96 -7.28
C GLY A 331 -1.64 8.00 -6.95
N LYS A 332 -2.38 7.50 -7.96
CA LYS A 332 -3.57 6.66 -7.77
C LYS A 332 -3.40 5.50 -6.80
N ARG A 333 -2.28 4.76 -6.94
CA ARG A 333 -1.97 3.63 -6.06
C ARG A 333 -1.63 4.09 -4.64
N GLU A 334 -0.93 5.20 -4.52
CA GLU A 334 -0.57 5.78 -3.23
C GLU A 334 -1.79 6.35 -2.51
N ILE A 335 -2.71 7.00 -3.24
CA ILE A 335 -4.00 7.48 -2.69
C ILE A 335 -4.80 6.29 -2.16
N ALA A 336 -5.03 5.25 -2.98
CA ALA A 336 -5.81 4.08 -2.58
C ALA A 336 -5.19 3.37 -1.35
N ARG A 337 -3.88 3.13 -1.37
CA ARG A 337 -3.16 2.52 -0.24
C ARG A 337 -3.30 3.35 1.06
N ARG A 338 -3.21 4.68 0.96
CA ARG A 338 -3.37 5.54 2.13
C ARG A 338 -4.80 5.64 2.62
N VAL A 339 -5.77 5.67 1.70
CA VAL A 339 -7.20 5.61 2.08
C VAL A 339 -7.48 4.31 2.83
N GLU A 340 -7.01 3.16 2.33
CA GLU A 340 -7.14 1.86 2.98
C GLU A 340 -6.54 1.88 4.39
N GLU A 341 -5.27 2.30 4.55
CA GLU A 341 -4.61 2.40 5.85
C GLU A 341 -5.35 3.31 6.84
N MET A 342 -5.83 4.46 6.37
CA MET A 342 -6.53 5.44 7.21
C MET A 342 -7.96 5.02 7.52
N ALA A 343 -8.67 4.41 6.58
CA ALA A 343 -10.02 3.88 6.76
C ALA A 343 -10.03 2.78 7.83
N HIS A 344 -9.12 1.80 7.71
CA HIS A 344 -8.99 0.72 8.68
C HIS A 344 -8.71 1.22 10.11
N ARG A 345 -7.89 2.28 10.27
CA ARG A 345 -7.66 2.91 11.57
C ARG A 345 -8.92 3.55 12.19
N ARG A 346 -9.90 3.87 11.36
CA ARG A 346 -11.19 4.46 11.77
C ARG A 346 -12.32 3.43 11.84
N GLY A 347 -12.01 2.13 11.69
CA GLY A 347 -12.99 1.07 11.65
C GLY A 347 -13.87 1.06 10.40
N ILE A 348 -13.44 1.72 9.31
CA ILE A 348 -14.15 1.77 8.03
C ILE A 348 -13.57 0.71 7.10
N ARG A 349 -14.41 -0.09 6.46
CA ARG A 349 -13.98 -1.05 5.43
C ARG A 349 -13.43 -0.34 4.22
N PHE A 350 -12.49 -0.97 3.55
CA PHE A 350 -12.01 -0.55 2.23
C PHE A 350 -12.34 -1.63 1.20
N SER A 351 -12.87 -1.23 0.06
CA SER A 351 -13.20 -2.15 -1.02
C SER A 351 -12.92 -1.54 -2.38
N THR A 352 -12.72 -2.40 -3.38
CA THR A 352 -12.54 -1.96 -4.76
C THR A 352 -13.54 -2.63 -5.69
N VAL A 353 -13.91 -1.92 -6.77
CA VAL A 353 -14.74 -2.43 -7.86
C VAL A 353 -14.01 -2.33 -9.20
N CYS A 354 -14.49 -3.05 -10.20
CA CYS A 354 -13.93 -2.99 -11.55
C CYS A 354 -14.11 -1.58 -12.15
N ALA A 355 -13.00 -0.98 -12.60
CA ALA A 355 -12.97 0.36 -13.19
C ALA A 355 -13.53 0.45 -14.61
N CYS A 356 -13.73 -0.69 -15.29
CA CYS A 356 -14.15 -0.72 -16.69
C CYS A 356 -15.52 -0.06 -16.87
N SER A 357 -15.60 0.96 -17.73
CA SER A 357 -16.83 1.68 -18.13
C SER A 357 -17.59 2.44 -17.02
N THR A 358 -17.04 2.62 -15.82
CA THR A 358 -17.70 3.39 -14.75
C THR A 358 -18.00 4.82 -15.17
N SER A 359 -17.06 5.48 -15.84
CA SER A 359 -17.20 6.86 -16.34
C SER A 359 -17.74 6.95 -17.77
N GLN A 360 -17.95 5.81 -18.46
CA GLN A 360 -18.47 5.78 -19.83
C GLN A 360 -19.98 5.53 -19.89
N LEU A 361 -20.58 5.03 -18.82
CA LEU A 361 -22.00 4.73 -18.75
C LEU A 361 -22.71 5.77 -17.89
N ALA A 362 -23.87 6.22 -18.35
CA ALA A 362 -24.75 7.07 -17.58
C ALA A 362 -25.32 6.31 -16.38
N TYR A 363 -25.36 6.95 -15.22
CA TYR A 363 -25.86 6.31 -13.99
C TYR A 363 -27.35 5.98 -14.07
N ASP A 364 -28.11 6.69 -14.93
CA ASP A 364 -29.55 6.49 -15.17
C ASP A 364 -29.86 5.31 -16.10
N GLY A 365 -28.86 4.58 -16.57
CA GLY A 365 -29.02 3.43 -17.44
C GLY A 365 -29.25 3.76 -18.92
N SER A 366 -29.25 5.03 -19.32
CA SER A 366 -29.50 5.48 -20.70
C SER A 366 -28.41 5.07 -21.70
N GLY A 367 -27.29 4.51 -21.23
CA GLY A 367 -26.22 3.96 -22.07
C GLY A 367 -24.93 4.79 -22.01
N LYS A 368 -24.14 4.79 -23.09
CA LYS A 368 -22.87 5.51 -23.13
C LYS A 368 -23.08 7.01 -23.11
N VAL A 369 -22.26 7.71 -22.29
CA VAL A 369 -22.25 9.18 -22.24
C VAL A 369 -21.36 9.77 -23.34
N ALA A 370 -21.75 10.93 -23.87
CA ALA A 370 -20.91 11.74 -24.73
C ALA A 370 -20.09 12.72 -23.86
N ARG A 371 -18.76 12.67 -23.92
CA ARG A 371 -17.87 13.61 -23.21
C ARG A 371 -17.81 14.93 -23.95
N ASP A 372 -17.89 16.02 -23.21
CA ASP A 372 -17.67 17.37 -23.74
C ASP A 372 -16.21 17.51 -24.20
N LYS A 373 -16.00 18.11 -25.37
CA LYS A 373 -14.67 18.24 -26.00
C LYS A 373 -13.80 19.28 -25.28
N ASP A 374 -14.43 20.36 -24.85
CA ASP A 374 -13.75 21.52 -24.23
C ASP A 374 -13.67 21.36 -22.71
N ASN A 375 -14.70 20.78 -22.10
CA ASN A 375 -14.76 20.53 -20.67
C ASN A 375 -14.91 19.03 -20.36
N HIS A 376 -13.81 18.32 -20.25
CA HIS A 376 -13.80 16.88 -19.96
C HIS A 376 -14.48 16.47 -18.64
N SER A 377 -14.75 17.43 -17.74
CA SER A 377 -15.51 17.16 -16.51
C SER A 377 -17.03 17.09 -16.75
N LEU A 378 -17.51 17.45 -17.94
CA LEU A 378 -18.92 17.36 -18.34
C LEU A 378 -19.16 16.19 -19.28
N CYS A 379 -20.34 15.60 -19.15
CA CYS A 379 -20.85 14.59 -20.08
C CYS A 379 -22.34 14.82 -20.35
N THR A 380 -22.81 14.41 -21.52
CA THR A 380 -24.21 14.43 -21.93
C THR A 380 -24.71 12.99 -22.03
N PHE A 381 -25.82 12.70 -21.37
CA PHE A 381 -26.49 11.40 -21.42
C PHE A 381 -27.34 11.30 -22.70
N LYS A 382 -27.74 10.09 -23.09
CA LYS A 382 -28.64 9.90 -24.23
C LYS A 382 -30.00 10.59 -24.05
N THR A 383 -30.41 10.81 -22.80
CA THR A 383 -31.60 11.58 -22.42
C THR A 383 -31.47 13.08 -22.63
N GLY A 384 -30.33 13.59 -23.10
CA GLY A 384 -30.02 15.01 -23.21
C GLY A 384 -29.52 15.64 -21.90
N LYS A 385 -29.56 14.96 -20.80
CA LYS A 385 -29.10 15.48 -19.50
C LYS A 385 -27.60 15.74 -19.50
N ARG A 386 -27.19 16.97 -19.15
CA ARG A 386 -25.78 17.34 -18.92
C ARG A 386 -25.42 17.09 -17.45
N TYR A 387 -24.32 16.42 -17.19
CA TYR A 387 -23.92 16.05 -15.84
C TYR A 387 -22.40 16.07 -15.66
N ASN A 388 -21.93 16.12 -14.38
CA ASN A 388 -20.51 15.97 -14.09
C ASN A 388 -20.10 14.49 -14.24
N ALA A 389 -19.08 14.25 -15.03
CA ALA A 389 -18.66 12.92 -15.42
C ALA A 389 -18.02 12.11 -14.28
N ASP A 390 -17.26 12.80 -13.39
CA ASP A 390 -16.60 12.15 -12.27
C ASP A 390 -17.63 11.82 -11.17
N LEU A 391 -18.65 12.66 -11.00
CA LEU A 391 -19.77 12.38 -10.10
C LEU A 391 -20.63 11.21 -10.63
N ASN A 392 -20.88 11.18 -11.94
CA ASN A 392 -21.53 10.03 -12.59
C ASN A 392 -20.75 8.73 -12.34
N ALA A 393 -19.43 8.76 -12.47
CA ALA A 393 -18.57 7.61 -12.19
C ALA A 393 -18.67 7.18 -10.73
N SER A 394 -18.66 8.11 -9.76
CA SER A 394 -18.76 7.79 -8.34
C SER A 394 -20.08 7.05 -8.00
N TYR A 395 -21.20 7.42 -8.64
CA TYR A 395 -22.48 6.72 -8.46
C TYR A 395 -22.41 5.27 -8.98
N ASN A 396 -21.85 5.07 -10.16
CA ASN A 396 -21.69 3.73 -10.73
C ASN A 396 -20.74 2.86 -9.90
N ILE A 397 -19.70 3.45 -9.30
CA ILE A 397 -18.79 2.75 -8.37
C ILE A 397 -19.58 2.24 -7.14
N GLY A 398 -20.40 3.11 -6.53
CA GLY A 398 -21.22 2.76 -5.38
C GLY A 398 -22.24 1.67 -5.71
N ALA A 399 -22.94 1.82 -6.82
CA ALA A 399 -23.94 0.84 -7.28
C ALA A 399 -23.31 -0.54 -7.51
N ARG A 400 -22.15 -0.62 -8.16
CA ARG A 400 -21.43 -1.90 -8.39
C ARG A 400 -21.02 -2.59 -7.11
N TYR A 401 -20.69 -1.83 -6.07
CA TYR A 401 -20.41 -2.41 -4.77
C TYR A 401 -21.65 -3.07 -4.19
N PHE A 402 -22.76 -2.36 -4.09
CA PHE A 402 -24.00 -2.91 -3.51
C PHE A 402 -24.56 -4.07 -4.35
N ILE A 403 -24.58 -3.97 -5.68
CA ILE A 403 -24.97 -5.08 -6.55
C ILE A 403 -24.15 -6.33 -6.23
N ARG A 404 -22.83 -6.20 -6.11
CA ARG A 404 -21.95 -7.32 -5.76
C ARG A 404 -22.27 -7.90 -4.38
N GLU A 405 -22.47 -7.06 -3.39
CA GLU A 405 -22.75 -7.53 -2.03
C GLU A 405 -24.15 -8.17 -1.94
N ILE A 406 -25.16 -7.61 -2.61
CA ILE A 406 -26.50 -8.20 -2.67
C ILE A 406 -26.46 -9.58 -3.34
N LEU A 407 -25.83 -9.69 -4.52
CA LEU A 407 -25.74 -10.96 -5.25
C LEU A 407 -25.00 -12.05 -4.45
N LYS A 408 -24.05 -11.70 -3.59
CA LYS A 408 -23.37 -12.67 -2.70
C LYS A 408 -24.29 -13.29 -1.64
N THR A 409 -25.34 -12.60 -1.24
CA THR A 409 -26.28 -13.08 -0.21
C THR A 409 -27.39 -13.96 -0.77
N LEU A 410 -27.53 -14.00 -2.10
CA LEU A 410 -28.57 -14.77 -2.76
C LEU A 410 -28.14 -16.21 -3.00
N SER A 411 -29.10 -17.16 -2.94
CA SER A 411 -28.90 -18.54 -3.40
C SER A 411 -28.73 -18.57 -4.92
N GLY A 412 -28.08 -19.61 -5.45
CA GLY A 412 -27.83 -19.74 -6.90
C GLY A 412 -29.12 -19.65 -7.73
N ARG A 413 -30.23 -20.27 -7.28
CA ARG A 413 -31.54 -20.18 -7.92
C ARG A 413 -32.04 -18.74 -8.00
N LYS A 414 -32.04 -18.01 -6.89
CA LYS A 414 -32.45 -16.58 -6.87
C LYS A 414 -31.54 -15.70 -7.72
N VAL A 415 -30.25 -15.99 -7.79
CA VAL A 415 -29.32 -15.28 -8.69
C VAL A 415 -29.75 -15.45 -10.14
N SER A 416 -30.11 -16.68 -10.57
CA SER A 416 -30.60 -16.94 -11.95
C SER A 416 -31.91 -16.23 -12.26
N GLU A 417 -32.85 -16.22 -11.30
CA GLU A 417 -34.13 -15.53 -11.43
C GLU A 417 -33.96 -14.01 -11.59
N VAL A 418 -33.06 -13.42 -10.78
CA VAL A 418 -32.78 -11.97 -10.83
C VAL A 418 -32.03 -11.61 -12.13
N HIS A 419 -31.09 -12.44 -12.58
CA HIS A 419 -30.43 -12.24 -13.88
C HIS A 419 -31.38 -12.28 -15.07
N ALA A 420 -32.42 -13.11 -15.01
CA ALA A 420 -33.47 -13.14 -16.05
C ALA A 420 -34.31 -11.86 -16.07
N LYS A 421 -34.60 -11.29 -14.88
CA LYS A 421 -35.36 -10.02 -14.74
C LYS A 421 -34.51 -8.77 -15.04
N VAL A 422 -33.18 -8.81 -14.79
CA VAL A 422 -32.23 -7.68 -14.95
C VAL A 422 -31.01 -8.17 -15.73
N PRO A 423 -31.06 -8.21 -17.06
CA PRO A 423 -30.01 -8.80 -17.92
C PRO A 423 -28.63 -8.13 -17.77
N GLU A 424 -28.57 -6.85 -17.39
CA GLU A 424 -27.32 -6.08 -17.19
C GLU A 424 -26.44 -6.68 -16.10
N LEU A 425 -27.01 -7.43 -15.15
CA LEU A 425 -26.26 -8.09 -14.06
C LEU A 425 -25.32 -9.18 -14.58
N SER A 426 -25.58 -9.76 -15.75
CA SER A 426 -24.72 -10.76 -16.39
C SER A 426 -23.33 -10.24 -16.73
N VAL A 427 -23.19 -8.92 -16.93
CA VAL A 427 -21.93 -8.26 -17.27
C VAL A 427 -21.61 -7.15 -16.27
N ARG A 428 -20.81 -7.46 -15.26
CA ARG A 428 -20.44 -6.52 -14.16
C ARG A 428 -19.97 -5.14 -14.64
N THR A 429 -19.37 -5.04 -15.81
CA THR A 429 -18.89 -3.78 -16.39
C THR A 429 -20.00 -2.91 -16.96
N ARG A 430 -21.22 -3.44 -17.11
CA ARG A 430 -22.41 -2.71 -17.58
C ARG A 430 -23.29 -2.21 -16.45
N CYS A 431 -23.07 -2.67 -15.22
CA CYS A 431 -23.89 -2.26 -14.08
C CYS A 431 -23.72 -0.77 -13.76
N THR A 432 -24.85 -0.09 -13.59
CA THR A 432 -25.00 1.34 -13.25
C THR A 432 -25.88 1.51 -12.01
N LEU A 433 -26.13 2.73 -11.58
CA LEU A 433 -27.06 3.00 -10.47
C LEU A 433 -28.50 2.57 -10.83
N ALA A 434 -28.93 2.76 -12.08
CA ALA A 434 -30.23 2.25 -12.54
C ALA A 434 -30.33 0.74 -12.43
N THR A 435 -29.23 0.00 -12.69
CA THR A 435 -29.19 -1.47 -12.50
C THR A 435 -29.40 -1.85 -11.02
N LEU A 436 -28.88 -1.06 -10.07
CA LEU A 436 -29.12 -1.29 -8.64
C LEU A 436 -30.60 -1.11 -8.30
N TYR A 437 -31.25 -0.06 -8.82
CA TYR A 437 -32.70 0.16 -8.63
C TYR A 437 -33.53 -1.01 -9.20
N SER A 438 -33.19 -1.46 -10.42
CA SER A 438 -33.86 -2.61 -11.03
C SER A 438 -33.68 -3.89 -10.22
N LEU A 439 -32.49 -4.12 -9.67
CA LEU A 439 -32.19 -5.27 -8.81
C LEU A 439 -33.01 -5.20 -7.50
N THR A 440 -33.07 -4.06 -6.84
CA THR A 440 -33.83 -3.90 -5.59
C THR A 440 -35.33 -4.08 -5.83
N ALA A 441 -35.86 -3.54 -6.93
CA ALA A 441 -37.25 -3.74 -7.33
C ALA A 441 -37.56 -5.23 -7.65
N ALA A 442 -36.65 -5.93 -8.37
CA ALA A 442 -36.81 -7.35 -8.69
C ALA A 442 -36.76 -8.27 -7.47
N LEU A 443 -36.11 -7.85 -6.39
CA LEU A 443 -36.06 -8.59 -5.12
C LEU A 443 -37.27 -8.31 -4.20
N ALA A 444 -37.94 -7.19 -4.37
CA ALA A 444 -39.14 -6.82 -3.63
C ALA A 444 -40.42 -7.43 -4.26
N ALA A 445 -40.38 -7.79 -5.53
CA ALA A 445 -41.42 -8.48 -6.32
C ALA A 445 -41.26 -10.01 -6.27
#